data_fd83d18946d0becdb0f104aa8fbf053e
#
_entry.id   fd83d18946d0becdb0f104aa8fbf053e
#
_cell.length_a   1.000
_cell.length_b   1.000
_cell.length_c   1.000
_cell.angle_alpha   90.00
_cell.angle_beta   90.00
_cell.angle_gamma   90.00
#
_symmetry.space_group_name_H-M   'P 1'
#
loop_
_entity.id
_entity.type
_entity.pdbx_description
1 polymer ?
#
loop_
_entity_poly.entity_id
_entity_poly.type
_entity_poly.pdbx_seq_one_letter_code
_entity_poly.pdbx_strand_id
1 'polypeptide(L)'
;MKIDVVRAILFVGTVLTMSPVFAQHQAAKPSSKIDVPCIQNGIDARDTALADMINVWSSSTRNALEVRREALKDSWSVTDYKKRRFAQRKAWSDYGKVLRNANAAKAKERSRAWKTFEQYRRQCEGAYSPEMITGSTYDANL
;
A
#
# COMPACT_ATOMS: atom_id res chain seq x y z
N MET A 1 -29.46 8.65 73.44
CA MET A 1 -28.89 7.29 73.31
C MET A 1 -29.54 6.64 72.12
N LYS A 2 -28.87 6.61 70.98
CA LYS A 2 -29.29 5.84 69.80
C LYS A 2 -28.08 5.06 69.35
N ILE A 3 -28.26 3.75 69.32
CA ILE A 3 -27.23 2.75 68.98
C ILE A 3 -27.40 2.48 67.48
N ASP A 4 -26.41 2.88 66.69
CA ASP A 4 -26.37 2.57 65.26
C ASP A 4 -25.70 1.20 65.05
N VAL A 5 -26.48 0.28 64.48
CA VAL A 5 -26.06 -1.06 64.12
C VAL A 5 -25.31 -1.04 62.80
N VAL A 6 -24.01 -1.26 62.83
CA VAL A 6 -23.17 -1.39 61.62
C VAL A 6 -23.41 -2.78 61.02
N ARG A 7 -24.03 -2.82 59.85
CA ARG A 7 -24.15 -4.06 59.04
C ARG A 7 -22.84 -4.28 58.28
N ALA A 8 -22.11 -5.30 58.65
CA ALA A 8 -20.98 -5.79 57.87
C ALA A 8 -21.50 -6.59 56.67
N ILE A 9 -21.23 -6.11 55.46
CA ILE A 9 -21.50 -6.83 54.21
C ILE A 9 -20.22 -7.59 53.86
N LEU A 10 -20.27 -8.93 53.97
CA LEU A 10 -19.24 -9.85 53.47
C LEU A 10 -19.33 -9.95 51.94
N PHE A 11 -18.39 -9.33 51.22
CA PHE A 11 -18.20 -9.57 49.80
C PHE A 11 -17.42 -10.87 49.61
N VAL A 12 -18.11 -11.92 49.20
CA VAL A 12 -17.47 -13.14 48.69
C VAL A 12 -17.05 -12.86 47.26
N GLY A 13 -15.77 -12.52 47.06
CA GLY A 13 -15.18 -12.33 45.74
C GLY A 13 -14.95 -13.69 45.06
N THR A 14 -15.78 -14.03 44.08
CA THR A 14 -15.50 -15.12 43.15
C THR A 14 -14.41 -14.69 42.18
N VAL A 15 -13.20 -15.19 42.40
CA VAL A 15 -12.07 -15.02 41.45
C VAL A 15 -12.33 -15.94 40.27
N LEU A 16 -12.84 -15.36 39.18
CA LEU A 16 -12.88 -15.98 37.85
C LEU A 16 -11.44 -16.03 37.29
N THR A 17 -10.78 -17.18 37.43
CA THR A 17 -9.51 -17.42 36.72
C THR A 17 -9.79 -17.56 35.24
N MET A 18 -9.65 -16.47 34.48
CA MET A 18 -9.57 -16.50 33.03
C MET A 18 -8.23 -17.14 32.67
N SER A 19 -8.25 -18.42 32.31
CA SER A 19 -7.12 -19.08 31.66
C SER A 19 -6.92 -18.43 30.30
N PRO A 20 -5.73 -17.85 29.99
CA PRO A 20 -5.45 -17.38 28.63
C PRO A 20 -5.41 -18.62 27.74
N VAL A 21 -6.40 -18.74 26.86
CA VAL A 21 -6.36 -19.66 25.75
C VAL A 21 -5.32 -19.07 24.79
N PHE A 22 -4.06 -19.45 24.97
CA PHE A 22 -3.06 -19.28 23.94
C PHE A 22 -3.52 -20.16 22.77
N ALA A 23 -4.16 -19.53 21.77
CA ALA A 23 -4.33 -20.13 20.47
C ALA A 23 -2.91 -20.39 19.94
N GLN A 24 -2.45 -21.63 20.13
CA GLN A 24 -1.24 -22.11 19.47
C GLN A 24 -1.56 -22.05 17.98
N HIS A 25 -1.08 -21.00 17.32
CA HIS A 25 -0.92 -20.99 15.88
C HIS A 25 0.04 -22.15 15.59
N GLN A 26 -0.51 -23.33 15.35
CA GLN A 26 0.25 -24.43 14.79
C GLN A 26 0.75 -23.92 13.44
N ALA A 27 2.04 -23.58 13.41
CA ALA A 27 2.72 -23.32 12.16
C ALA A 27 2.47 -24.56 11.28
N ALA A 28 1.73 -24.37 10.21
CA ALA A 28 1.43 -25.44 9.27
C ALA A 28 2.76 -26.05 8.87
N LYS A 29 2.92 -27.36 9.13
CA LYS A 29 4.12 -28.11 8.78
C LYS A 29 4.33 -27.89 7.27
N PRO A 30 5.50 -27.41 6.83
CA PRO A 30 5.69 -27.12 5.41
C PRO A 30 5.37 -28.40 4.63
N SER A 31 4.42 -28.32 3.71
CA SER A 31 4.12 -29.41 2.78
C SER A 31 5.41 -29.73 2.02
N SER A 32 5.76 -31.00 1.90
CA SER A 32 6.95 -31.42 1.13
C SER A 32 6.75 -31.23 -0.39
N LYS A 33 5.55 -30.91 -0.83
CA LYS A 33 5.20 -30.60 -2.21
C LYS A 33 4.77 -29.16 -2.33
N ILE A 34 5.47 -28.42 -3.18
CA ILE A 34 5.10 -27.06 -3.57
C ILE A 34 4.38 -27.13 -4.90
N ASP A 35 3.22 -26.47 -5.01
CA ASP A 35 2.57 -26.26 -6.30
C ASP A 35 3.32 -25.18 -7.09
N VAL A 36 4.38 -25.63 -7.78
CA VAL A 36 5.27 -24.75 -8.56
C VAL A 36 4.52 -23.99 -9.66
N PRO A 37 3.66 -24.61 -10.49
CA PRO A 37 2.89 -23.87 -11.49
C PRO A 37 2.00 -22.78 -10.89
N CYS A 38 1.35 -23.06 -9.77
CA CYS A 38 0.51 -22.07 -9.09
C CYS A 38 1.32 -20.83 -8.67
N ILE A 39 2.48 -21.01 -8.03
CA ILE A 39 3.29 -19.87 -7.58
C ILE A 39 3.93 -19.12 -8.75
N GLN A 40 4.31 -19.82 -9.84
CA GLN A 40 4.82 -19.18 -11.05
C GLN A 40 3.77 -18.26 -11.67
N ASN A 41 2.53 -18.71 -11.80
CA ASN A 41 1.42 -17.87 -12.27
C ASN A 41 1.22 -16.62 -11.39
N GLY A 42 1.39 -16.77 -10.08
CA GLY A 42 1.32 -15.63 -9.15
C GLY A 42 2.45 -14.61 -9.36
N ILE A 43 3.66 -15.09 -9.63
CA ILE A 43 4.84 -14.25 -9.97
C ILE A 43 4.58 -13.51 -11.28
N ASP A 44 4.16 -14.21 -12.33
CA ASP A 44 3.89 -13.63 -13.64
C ASP A 44 2.81 -12.55 -13.56
N ALA A 45 1.72 -12.82 -12.83
CA ALA A 45 0.65 -11.85 -12.62
C ALA A 45 1.15 -10.59 -11.89
N ARG A 46 1.98 -10.74 -10.85
CA ARG A 46 2.57 -9.61 -10.13
C ARG A 46 3.47 -8.78 -11.04
N ASP A 47 4.42 -9.44 -11.71
CA ASP A 47 5.45 -8.74 -12.49
C ASP A 47 4.86 -8.07 -13.73
N THR A 48 3.83 -8.67 -14.35
CA THR A 48 3.04 -8.03 -15.40
C THR A 48 2.36 -6.76 -14.87
N ALA A 49 1.70 -6.83 -13.71
CA ALA A 49 1.04 -5.67 -13.12
C ALA A 49 2.02 -4.55 -12.75
N LEU A 50 3.23 -4.89 -12.27
CA LEU A 50 4.30 -3.93 -11.99
C LEU A 50 4.83 -3.28 -13.28
N ALA A 51 5.03 -4.05 -14.35
CA ALA A 51 5.46 -3.53 -15.64
C ALA A 51 4.42 -2.56 -16.24
N ASP A 52 3.15 -2.92 -16.21
CA ASP A 52 2.05 -2.07 -16.66
C ASP A 52 1.97 -0.77 -15.87
N MET A 53 2.12 -0.85 -14.56
CA MET A 53 2.17 0.32 -13.68
C MET A 53 3.30 1.27 -14.06
N ILE A 54 4.50 0.76 -14.34
CA ILE A 54 5.66 1.56 -14.76
C ILE A 54 5.38 2.23 -16.10
N ASN A 55 4.80 1.51 -17.06
CA ASN A 55 4.44 2.04 -18.37
C ASN A 55 3.44 3.19 -18.27
N VAL A 56 2.37 3.02 -17.48
CA VAL A 56 1.36 4.06 -17.25
C VAL A 56 1.95 5.28 -16.56
N TRP A 57 2.75 5.08 -15.52
CA TRP A 57 3.42 6.18 -14.81
C TRP A 57 4.39 6.93 -15.73
N SER A 58 5.21 6.22 -16.51
CA SER A 58 6.19 6.80 -17.44
C SER A 58 5.51 7.62 -18.54
N SER A 59 4.44 7.07 -19.14
CA SER A 59 3.69 7.80 -20.18
C SER A 59 3.00 9.06 -19.63
N SER A 60 2.39 8.96 -18.43
CA SER A 60 1.78 10.12 -17.75
C SER A 60 2.81 11.21 -17.44
N THR A 61 3.99 10.82 -16.98
CA THR A 61 5.08 11.75 -16.66
C THR A 61 5.62 12.42 -17.91
N ARG A 62 5.83 11.68 -19.00
CA ARG A 62 6.26 12.25 -20.29
C ARG A 62 5.24 13.24 -20.82
N ASN A 63 3.97 12.88 -20.85
CA ASN A 63 2.91 13.76 -21.31
C ASN A 63 2.86 15.05 -20.47
N ALA A 64 2.99 14.94 -19.16
CA ALA A 64 3.02 16.11 -18.27
C ALA A 64 4.22 17.04 -18.58
N LEU A 65 5.38 16.47 -18.89
CA LEU A 65 6.56 17.24 -19.31
C LEU A 65 6.32 17.98 -20.63
N GLU A 66 5.70 17.33 -21.61
CA GLU A 66 5.37 17.94 -22.91
C GLU A 66 4.38 19.10 -22.73
N VAL A 67 3.27 18.86 -22.00
CA VAL A 67 2.27 19.90 -21.73
C VAL A 67 2.90 21.10 -21.01
N ARG A 68 3.74 20.85 -20.00
CA ARG A 68 4.47 21.93 -19.33
C ARG A 68 5.38 22.69 -20.29
N ARG A 69 6.12 21.96 -21.14
CA ARG A 69 7.04 22.57 -22.11
C ARG A 69 6.31 23.55 -23.04
N GLU A 70 5.20 23.09 -23.63
CA GLU A 70 4.43 23.92 -24.53
C GLU A 70 3.79 25.12 -23.79
N ALA A 71 3.19 24.89 -22.61
CA ALA A 71 2.62 25.99 -21.83
C ALA A 71 3.68 27.05 -21.41
N LEU A 72 4.92 26.63 -21.14
CA LEU A 72 6.01 27.57 -20.85
C LEU A 72 6.43 28.34 -22.09
N LYS A 73 6.53 27.69 -23.26
CA LYS A 73 6.81 28.39 -24.53
C LYS A 73 5.74 29.43 -24.84
N ASP A 74 4.46 29.04 -24.76
CA ASP A 74 3.34 29.94 -25.02
C ASP A 74 3.32 31.12 -24.05
N SER A 75 3.72 30.90 -22.80
CA SER A 75 3.77 31.95 -21.79
C SER A 75 4.71 33.12 -22.21
N TRP A 76 5.78 32.81 -22.95
CA TRP A 76 6.73 33.82 -23.41
C TRP A 76 6.19 34.71 -24.56
N SER A 77 5.13 34.26 -25.25
CA SER A 77 4.41 35.06 -26.25
C SER A 77 3.51 36.13 -25.61
N VAL A 78 3.28 36.04 -24.27
CA VAL A 78 2.47 37.01 -23.54
C VAL A 78 3.31 38.26 -23.24
N THR A 79 2.95 39.40 -23.80
CA THR A 79 3.69 40.67 -23.63
C THR A 79 3.52 41.26 -22.23
N ASP A 80 2.32 41.15 -21.62
CA ASP A 80 2.06 41.60 -20.25
C ASP A 80 2.81 40.78 -19.22
N TYR A 81 3.65 41.43 -18.41
CA TYR A 81 4.51 40.79 -17.43
C TYR A 81 3.71 40.01 -16.35
N LYS A 82 2.61 40.59 -15.87
CA LYS A 82 1.82 39.95 -14.80
C LYS A 82 1.11 38.68 -15.31
N LYS A 83 0.52 38.78 -16.50
CA LYS A 83 -0.14 37.64 -17.18
C LYS A 83 0.88 36.57 -17.54
N ARG A 84 2.05 36.93 -18.05
CA ARG A 84 3.13 35.97 -18.33
C ARG A 84 3.56 35.20 -17.09
N ARG A 85 3.85 35.91 -15.99
CA ARG A 85 4.20 35.24 -14.71
C ARG A 85 3.10 34.35 -14.18
N PHE A 86 1.84 34.75 -14.34
CA PHE A 86 0.72 33.90 -13.96
C PHE A 86 0.69 32.62 -14.79
N ALA A 87 0.81 32.70 -16.11
CA ALA A 87 0.82 31.56 -17.01
C ALA A 87 1.99 30.60 -16.68
N GLN A 88 3.19 31.10 -16.41
CA GLN A 88 4.34 30.29 -16.00
C GLN A 88 4.08 29.55 -14.69
N ARG A 89 3.57 30.24 -13.65
CA ARG A 89 3.22 29.59 -12.39
C ARG A 89 2.15 28.52 -12.56
N LYS A 90 1.15 28.80 -13.42
CA LYS A 90 0.11 27.81 -13.73
C LYS A 90 0.69 26.57 -14.38
N ALA A 91 1.57 26.70 -15.37
CA ALA A 91 2.22 25.58 -16.02
C ALA A 91 2.99 24.66 -15.03
N TRP A 92 3.72 25.27 -14.11
CA TRP A 92 4.43 24.52 -13.06
C TRP A 92 3.49 23.88 -12.04
N SER A 93 2.42 24.56 -11.66
CA SER A 93 1.42 24.04 -10.72
C SER A 93 0.68 22.84 -11.30
N ASP A 94 0.25 22.94 -12.56
CA ASP A 94 -0.47 21.87 -13.26
C ASP A 94 0.44 20.64 -13.43
N TYR A 95 1.70 20.84 -13.84
CA TYR A 95 2.70 19.78 -13.89
C TYR A 95 2.88 19.08 -12.54
N GLY A 96 3.08 19.84 -11.48
CA GLY A 96 3.23 19.28 -10.13
C GLY A 96 2.01 18.50 -9.66
N LYS A 97 0.80 18.93 -10.04
CA LYS A 97 -0.45 18.20 -9.74
C LYS A 97 -0.49 16.85 -10.45
N VAL A 98 -0.14 16.81 -11.74
CA VAL A 98 -0.11 15.56 -12.52
C VAL A 98 0.90 14.59 -11.93
N LEU A 99 2.12 15.06 -11.60
CA LEU A 99 3.15 14.21 -10.99
C LEU A 99 2.70 13.62 -9.65
N ARG A 100 2.09 14.42 -8.77
CA ARG A 100 1.57 13.89 -7.49
C ARG A 100 0.54 12.80 -7.72
N ASN A 101 -0.40 13.00 -8.65
CA ASN A 101 -1.42 12.02 -8.96
C ASN A 101 -0.82 10.74 -9.57
N ALA A 102 0.14 10.87 -10.49
CA ALA A 102 0.83 9.74 -11.10
C ALA A 102 1.61 8.93 -10.05
N ASN A 103 2.30 9.58 -9.13
CA ASN A 103 3.04 8.92 -8.04
C ASN A 103 2.09 8.22 -7.06
N ALA A 104 0.96 8.84 -6.71
CA ALA A 104 -0.06 8.21 -5.86
C ALA A 104 -0.68 6.97 -6.52
N ALA A 105 -1.00 7.06 -7.81
CA ALA A 105 -1.51 5.92 -8.60
C ALA A 105 -0.46 4.79 -8.67
N LYS A 106 0.81 5.13 -8.96
CA LYS A 106 1.92 4.18 -8.96
C LYS A 106 2.03 3.43 -7.63
N ALA A 107 2.05 4.14 -6.52
CA ALA A 107 2.16 3.53 -5.19
C ALA A 107 0.96 2.60 -4.87
N LYS A 108 -0.24 3.00 -5.28
CA LYS A 108 -1.47 2.20 -5.11
C LYS A 108 -1.41 0.91 -5.90
N GLU A 109 -1.06 0.96 -7.20
CA GLU A 109 -1.01 -0.22 -8.06
C GLU A 109 0.14 -1.16 -7.65
N ARG A 110 1.30 -0.64 -7.24
CA ARG A 110 2.35 -1.44 -6.64
C ARG A 110 1.84 -2.22 -5.42
N SER A 111 1.19 -1.54 -4.49
CA SER A 111 0.63 -2.19 -3.30
C SER A 111 -0.40 -3.26 -3.66
N ARG A 112 -1.21 -3.01 -4.70
CA ARG A 112 -2.20 -3.96 -5.19
C ARG A 112 -1.54 -5.21 -5.78
N ALA A 113 -0.52 -5.06 -6.62
CA ALA A 113 0.21 -6.16 -7.23
C ALA A 113 0.79 -7.10 -6.15
N TRP A 114 1.43 -6.54 -5.12
CA TRP A 114 1.98 -7.32 -4.01
C TRP A 114 0.90 -7.99 -3.15
N LYS A 115 -0.21 -7.31 -2.87
CA LYS A 115 -1.33 -7.93 -2.14
C LYS A 115 -1.94 -9.11 -2.90
N THR A 116 -2.10 -8.96 -4.21
CA THR A 116 -2.60 -10.04 -5.07
C THR A 116 -1.62 -11.22 -5.07
N PHE A 117 -0.32 -10.97 -5.17
CA PHE A 117 0.69 -12.02 -5.09
C PHE A 117 0.65 -12.76 -3.75
N GLU A 118 0.50 -12.05 -2.62
CA GLU A 118 0.35 -12.69 -1.31
C GLU A 118 -0.90 -13.57 -1.22
N GLN A 119 -1.98 -13.20 -1.89
CA GLN A 119 -3.17 -14.05 -1.99
C GLN A 119 -2.89 -15.33 -2.76
N TYR A 120 -2.19 -15.26 -3.92
CA TYR A 120 -1.72 -16.43 -4.65
C TYR A 120 -0.86 -17.35 -3.78
N ARG A 121 0.14 -16.81 -3.11
CA ARG A 121 1.01 -17.58 -2.22
C ARG A 121 0.25 -18.36 -1.15
N ARG A 122 -0.79 -17.77 -0.60
CA ARG A 122 -1.63 -18.43 0.43
C ARG A 122 -2.48 -19.56 -0.12
N GLN A 123 -2.82 -19.51 -1.41
CA GLN A 123 -3.66 -20.49 -2.08
C GLN A 123 -2.84 -21.63 -2.67
N CYS A 124 -1.57 -21.39 -3.02
CA CYS A 124 -0.69 -22.40 -3.60
C CYS A 124 -0.15 -23.32 -2.51
N GLU A 125 -0.33 -24.63 -2.66
CA GLU A 125 0.14 -25.63 -1.70
C GLU A 125 1.66 -25.51 -1.48
N GLY A 126 2.07 -25.50 -0.21
CA GLY A 126 3.49 -25.44 0.20
C GLY A 126 4.21 -24.11 -0.09
N ALA A 127 3.60 -23.15 -0.78
CA ALA A 127 4.24 -21.90 -1.15
C ALA A 127 4.20 -20.81 -0.05
N TYR A 128 3.39 -21.00 0.97
CA TYR A 128 3.28 -20.04 2.07
C TYR A 128 4.17 -20.44 3.24
N SER A 129 5.13 -19.57 3.57
CA SER A 129 5.86 -19.60 4.84
C SER A 129 5.86 -18.20 5.44
N PRO A 130 5.55 -18.03 6.73
CA PRO A 130 5.59 -16.73 7.41
C PRO A 130 7.00 -16.10 7.40
N GLU A 131 8.03 -16.93 7.33
CA GLU A 131 9.44 -16.53 7.35
C GLU A 131 9.96 -16.12 5.97
N MET A 132 9.17 -16.34 4.90
CA MET A 132 9.59 -16.04 3.55
C MET A 132 9.60 -14.52 3.31
N ILE A 133 10.75 -13.99 2.95
CA ILE A 133 10.90 -12.59 2.55
C ILE A 133 10.07 -12.36 1.28
N THR A 134 9.11 -11.43 1.35
CA THR A 134 8.17 -11.20 0.26
C THR A 134 8.77 -10.44 -0.93
N GLY A 135 9.93 -9.82 -0.75
CA GLY A 135 10.55 -8.99 -1.78
C GLY A 135 9.91 -7.62 -2.00
N SER A 136 8.75 -7.33 -1.38
CA SER A 136 8.04 -6.05 -1.58
C SER A 136 8.85 -4.82 -1.20
N THR A 137 9.86 -4.97 -0.34
CA THR A 137 10.79 -3.92 0.04
C THR A 137 11.78 -3.56 -1.06
N TYR A 138 12.14 -4.51 -1.94
CA TYR A 138 13.02 -4.23 -3.08
C TYR A 138 12.32 -3.37 -4.13
N ASP A 139 11.01 -3.51 -4.25
CA ASP A 139 10.19 -2.71 -5.16
C ASP A 139 9.72 -1.38 -4.54
N ALA A 140 10.19 -1.04 -3.35
CA ALA A 140 9.72 0.17 -2.64
C ALA A 140 9.96 1.46 -3.44
N ASN A 141 10.96 1.47 -4.32
CA ASN A 141 11.34 2.61 -5.16
C ASN A 141 10.69 2.64 -6.56
N LEU A 142 9.94 1.60 -6.93
CA LEU A 142 9.19 1.53 -8.21
C LEU A 142 7.92 2.43 -8.24
#